data_e8693ff60962df34224a383a8b99c19b
#
_entry.id   e8693ff60962df34224a383a8b99c19b
#
_cell.length_a   1.000
_cell.length_b   1.000
_cell.length_c   1.000
_cell.angle_alpha   90.00
_cell.angle_beta   90.00
_cell.angle_gamma   90.00
#
_symmetry.space_group_name_H-M   'P 1'
#
loop_
_entity.id
_entity.type
_entity.pdbx_description
1 polymer ?
#
loop_
_entity_poly.entity_id
_entity_poly.type
_entity_poly.pdbx_seq_one_letter_code
_entity_poly.pdbx_strand_id
1 'polypeptide(L)'
;LNTAITIDNHGEELTVEVAQHIGDDIVRCIAMGPTDGLTRGMDAVDTNAPISVPVGNKTLGRMFNVLGHSIDGKDELTEEKHMPIHRSAPTFADQRTETEILETGIKVVDLICPFIKGGKIGLFGGAGVGKTVLIQELIHNIATEHGGYSVFTGVGERTREGNDLYYEMKESGVIDKTTMVFGQMNDCLLYTSPSPRDVEESR
;
A
#
# COMPACT_ATOMS: atom_id res chain seq x y z
N LEU A 1 -3.35 20.70 1.49
CA LEU A 1 -2.72 19.50 2.05
C LEU A 1 -3.07 18.29 1.18
N ASN A 2 -2.14 17.30 1.12
CA ASN A 2 -2.30 16.06 0.36
C ASN A 2 -2.39 16.24 -1.17
N THR A 3 -2.06 17.41 -1.70
CA THR A 3 -1.99 17.64 -3.13
C THR A 3 -0.67 17.10 -3.68
N ALA A 4 -0.71 16.49 -4.85
CA ALA A 4 0.49 16.03 -5.55
C ALA A 4 1.13 17.18 -6.32
N ILE A 5 2.45 17.28 -6.24
CA ILE A 5 3.27 18.20 -7.01
C ILE A 5 4.25 17.35 -7.81
N THR A 6 4.45 17.68 -9.08
CA THR A 6 5.41 17.01 -9.94
C THR A 6 6.63 17.90 -10.19
N ILE A 7 7.79 17.29 -10.20
CA ILE A 7 9.09 17.94 -10.44
C ILE A 7 9.80 17.12 -11.52
N ASP A 8 10.26 17.80 -12.57
CA ASP A 8 11.13 17.17 -13.55
C ASP A 8 12.57 17.11 -12.99
N ASN A 9 12.98 15.91 -12.61
CA ASN A 9 14.32 15.64 -12.12
C ASN A 9 15.19 15.05 -13.23
N HIS A 10 15.69 15.89 -14.11
CA HIS A 10 16.59 15.51 -15.23
C HIS A 10 15.97 14.48 -16.21
N GLY A 11 14.65 14.60 -16.47
CA GLY A 11 13.90 13.71 -17.37
C GLY A 11 13.19 12.57 -16.67
N GLU A 12 13.31 12.45 -15.35
CA GLU A 12 12.51 11.57 -14.51
C GLU A 12 11.49 12.41 -13.72
N GLU A 13 10.22 12.07 -13.82
CA GLU A 13 9.19 12.77 -13.07
C GLU A 13 9.17 12.28 -11.62
N LEU A 14 9.47 13.21 -10.70
CA LEU A 14 9.34 12.96 -9.26
C LEU A 14 8.02 13.53 -8.75
N THR A 15 7.17 12.68 -8.21
CA THR A 15 5.96 13.10 -7.51
C THR A 15 6.24 13.31 -6.03
N VAL A 16 5.79 14.45 -5.50
CA VAL A 16 5.87 14.77 -4.07
C VAL A 16 4.48 15.14 -3.54
N GLU A 17 4.16 14.78 -2.31
CA GLU A 17 2.90 15.10 -1.66
C GLU A 17 3.07 16.22 -0.65
N VAL A 18 2.16 17.20 -0.65
CA VAL A 18 2.15 18.31 0.31
C VAL A 18 1.73 17.80 1.70
N ALA A 19 2.66 17.74 2.62
CA ALA A 19 2.44 17.30 4.00
C ALA A 19 2.06 18.46 4.93
N GLN A 20 2.66 19.64 4.74
CA GLN A 20 2.47 20.78 5.65
C GLN A 20 2.64 22.11 4.93
N HIS A 21 1.78 23.09 5.26
CA HIS A 21 2.04 24.50 4.97
C HIS A 21 2.88 25.11 6.10
N ILE A 22 4.01 25.73 5.75
CA ILE A 22 4.93 26.32 6.73
C ILE A 22 4.63 27.81 6.90
N GLY A 23 3.99 28.46 5.92
CA GLY A 23 3.77 29.91 5.83
C GLY A 23 4.63 30.52 4.72
N ASP A 24 4.41 31.81 4.44
CA ASP A 24 5.15 32.58 3.44
C ASP A 24 5.21 31.89 2.05
N ASP A 25 4.09 31.31 1.62
CA ASP A 25 3.94 30.56 0.36
C ASP A 25 4.88 29.33 0.24
N ILE A 26 5.34 28.81 1.38
CA ILE A 26 6.21 27.64 1.43
C ILE A 26 5.43 26.43 1.94
N VAL A 27 5.62 25.31 1.26
CA VAL A 27 5.07 24.00 1.65
C VAL A 27 6.20 23.00 1.90
N ARG A 28 5.96 22.09 2.86
CA ARG A 28 6.80 20.93 3.06
C ARG A 28 6.14 19.74 2.39
N CYS A 29 6.90 19.04 1.55
CA CYS A 29 6.43 17.89 0.81
C CYS A 29 7.18 16.62 1.21
N ILE A 30 6.55 15.48 1.01
CA ILE A 30 7.13 14.15 1.12
C ILE A 30 7.37 13.64 -0.30
N ALA A 31 8.60 13.24 -0.60
CA ALA A 31 8.94 12.68 -1.91
C ALA A 31 8.52 11.21 -2.00
N MET A 32 7.91 10.83 -3.12
CA MET A 32 7.47 9.46 -3.41
C MET A 32 8.52 8.65 -4.20
N GLY A 33 9.71 9.20 -4.36
CA GLY A 33 10.82 8.57 -5.07
C GLY A 33 12.17 9.16 -4.65
N PRO A 34 13.27 8.74 -5.29
CA PRO A 34 14.62 9.25 -5.03
C PRO A 34 14.71 10.77 -5.24
N THR A 35 15.38 11.43 -4.33
CA THR A 35 15.59 12.90 -4.37
C THR A 35 16.96 13.28 -4.88
N ASP A 36 17.76 12.33 -5.33
CA ASP A 36 19.09 12.55 -5.85
C ASP A 36 19.02 13.44 -7.11
N GLY A 37 19.84 14.47 -7.16
CA GLY A 37 19.87 15.42 -8.28
C GLY A 37 18.96 16.63 -8.12
N LEU A 38 18.07 16.69 -7.12
CA LEU A 38 17.26 17.88 -6.87
C LEU A 38 18.12 19.07 -6.46
N THR A 39 17.88 20.20 -7.10
CA THR A 39 18.57 21.47 -6.83
C THR A 39 17.58 22.60 -6.60
N ARG A 40 18.03 23.66 -5.93
CA ARG A 40 17.23 24.87 -5.77
C ARG A 40 16.96 25.53 -7.11
N GLY A 41 15.72 25.98 -7.32
CA GLY A 41 15.31 26.69 -8.54
C GLY A 41 14.74 25.78 -9.62
N MET A 42 14.58 24.48 -9.36
CA MET A 42 13.83 23.60 -10.24
C MET A 42 12.34 23.93 -10.18
N ASP A 43 11.66 23.83 -11.32
CA ASP A 43 10.23 24.08 -11.41
C ASP A 43 9.45 22.92 -10.76
N ALA A 44 8.44 23.28 -9.99
CA ALA A 44 7.52 22.35 -9.37
C ALA A 44 6.08 22.69 -9.80
N VAL A 45 5.38 21.72 -10.35
CA VAL A 45 4.04 21.92 -10.91
C VAL A 45 3.01 21.30 -9.99
N ASP A 46 2.09 22.12 -9.49
CA ASP A 46 0.94 21.63 -8.70
C ASP A 46 -0.08 20.96 -9.62
N THR A 47 -0.42 19.71 -9.35
CA THR A 47 -1.44 18.95 -10.09
C THR A 47 -2.87 19.35 -9.71
N ASN A 48 -3.05 20.15 -8.66
CA ASN A 48 -4.34 20.52 -8.06
C ASN A 48 -5.20 19.31 -7.63
N ALA A 49 -4.60 18.15 -7.51
CA ALA A 49 -5.27 16.91 -7.15
C ALA A 49 -4.39 16.07 -6.20
N PRO A 50 -4.97 15.25 -5.35
CA PRO A 50 -4.20 14.27 -4.58
C PRO A 50 -3.69 13.13 -5.47
N ILE A 51 -2.69 12.40 -4.98
CA ILE A 51 -2.23 11.17 -5.62
C ILE A 51 -3.42 10.23 -5.81
N SER A 52 -3.61 9.71 -7.01
CA SER A 52 -4.72 8.84 -7.38
C SER A 52 -4.19 7.57 -8.01
N VAL A 53 -4.80 6.44 -7.65
CA VAL A 53 -4.40 5.11 -8.10
C VAL A 53 -5.53 4.42 -8.88
N PRO A 54 -5.20 3.54 -9.84
CA PRO A 54 -6.21 2.81 -10.57
C PRO A 54 -6.99 1.87 -9.64
N VAL A 55 -8.30 1.76 -9.88
CA VAL A 55 -9.21 0.91 -9.12
C VAL A 55 -10.12 0.13 -10.05
N GLY A 56 -10.54 -1.06 -9.61
CA GLY A 56 -11.48 -1.90 -10.35
C GLY A 56 -10.94 -3.30 -10.59
N ASN A 57 -11.72 -4.12 -11.29
CA ASN A 57 -11.39 -5.53 -11.48
C ASN A 57 -10.10 -5.77 -12.31
N LYS A 58 -9.69 -4.80 -13.13
CA LYS A 58 -8.46 -4.91 -13.92
C LYS A 58 -7.17 -4.75 -13.10
N THR A 59 -7.28 -4.30 -11.85
CA THR A 59 -6.13 -4.28 -10.92
C THR A 59 -5.84 -5.66 -10.33
N LEU A 60 -6.76 -6.60 -10.43
CA LEU A 60 -6.56 -7.97 -9.95
C LEU A 60 -5.49 -8.68 -10.80
N GLY A 61 -4.66 -9.44 -10.15
CA GLY A 61 -3.52 -10.13 -10.78
C GLY A 61 -2.37 -9.20 -11.17
N ARG A 62 -2.38 -7.95 -10.69
CA ARG A 62 -1.41 -6.93 -11.03
C ARG A 62 -0.57 -6.50 -9.83
N MET A 63 0.59 -5.95 -10.14
CA MET A 63 1.54 -5.43 -9.17
C MET A 63 1.82 -3.95 -9.46
N PHE A 64 1.69 -3.12 -8.43
CA PHE A 64 1.82 -1.66 -8.53
C PHE A 64 2.85 -1.12 -7.54
N ASN A 65 3.42 0.03 -7.88
CA ASN A 65 4.14 0.85 -6.91
C ASN A 65 3.15 1.74 -6.11
N VAL A 66 3.68 2.55 -5.22
CA VAL A 66 2.89 3.46 -4.35
C VAL A 66 2.14 4.56 -5.11
N LEU A 67 2.55 4.89 -6.33
CA LEU A 67 1.90 5.85 -7.21
C LEU A 67 0.84 5.21 -8.12
N GLY A 68 0.68 3.88 -8.07
CA GLY A 68 -0.25 3.15 -8.92
C GLY A 68 0.29 2.78 -10.29
N HIS A 69 1.59 2.99 -10.55
CA HIS A 69 2.22 2.53 -11.78
C HIS A 69 2.49 1.04 -11.74
N SER A 70 2.30 0.38 -12.88
CA SER A 70 2.53 -1.06 -13.01
C SER A 70 4.01 -1.41 -12.91
N ILE A 71 4.35 -2.38 -12.05
CA ILE A 71 5.73 -2.88 -11.88
C ILE A 71 5.86 -4.36 -12.28
N ASP A 72 4.80 -4.95 -12.84
CA ASP A 72 4.74 -6.34 -13.27
C ASP A 72 5.15 -6.55 -14.73
N GLY A 73 5.67 -5.51 -15.41
CA GLY A 73 6.08 -5.55 -16.81
C GLY A 73 4.93 -5.58 -17.82
N LYS A 74 3.69 -5.35 -17.39
CA LYS A 74 2.51 -5.24 -18.25
C LYS A 74 2.16 -3.77 -18.49
N ASP A 75 1.28 -3.52 -19.46
CA ASP A 75 0.82 -2.17 -19.80
C ASP A 75 0.18 -1.44 -18.61
N GLU A 76 0.34 -0.12 -18.58
CA GLU A 76 -0.27 0.76 -17.59
C GLU A 76 -1.80 0.76 -17.71
N LEU A 77 -2.50 0.91 -16.58
CA LEU A 77 -3.95 0.98 -16.50
C LEU A 77 -4.45 2.44 -16.59
N THR A 78 -4.10 3.15 -17.67
CA THR A 78 -4.42 4.57 -17.84
C THR A 78 -5.91 4.84 -18.11
N GLU A 79 -6.61 3.89 -18.73
CA GLU A 79 -8.04 4.02 -19.08
C GLU A 79 -8.99 3.67 -17.93
N GLU A 80 -8.47 3.14 -16.83
CA GLU A 80 -9.30 2.73 -15.69
C GLU A 80 -9.68 3.93 -14.81
N LYS A 81 -10.73 3.74 -14.04
CA LYS A 81 -11.12 4.72 -13.02
C LYS A 81 -10.01 4.85 -11.98
N HIS A 82 -9.59 6.09 -11.73
CA HIS A 82 -8.66 6.41 -10.65
C HIS A 82 -9.41 6.95 -9.44
N MET A 83 -8.92 6.65 -8.26
CA MET A 83 -9.43 7.19 -7.00
C MET A 83 -8.29 7.73 -6.15
N PRO A 84 -8.53 8.86 -5.44
CA PRO A 84 -7.53 9.43 -4.55
C PRO A 84 -7.21 8.46 -3.40
N ILE A 85 -5.93 8.41 -3.02
CA ILE A 85 -5.46 7.58 -1.90
C ILE A 85 -6.01 8.08 -0.55
N HIS A 86 -6.25 9.38 -0.42
CA HIS A 86 -6.86 9.97 0.76
C HIS A 86 -8.40 9.99 0.62
N ARG A 87 -9.07 9.24 1.49
CA ARG A 87 -10.53 9.15 1.54
C ARG A 87 -11.03 9.42 2.94
N SER A 88 -12.20 10.06 3.00
CA SER A 88 -12.92 10.21 4.27
C SER A 88 -13.32 8.85 4.84
N ALA A 89 -13.27 8.71 6.16
CA ALA A 89 -13.78 7.52 6.82
C ALA A 89 -15.29 7.36 6.57
N PRO A 90 -15.83 6.12 6.57
CA PRO A 90 -17.27 5.88 6.51
C PRO A 90 -17.99 6.61 7.65
N THR A 91 -19.20 7.09 7.38
CA THR A 91 -20.01 7.70 8.43
C THR A 91 -20.44 6.66 9.46
N PHE A 92 -20.83 7.12 10.65
CA PHE A 92 -21.30 6.21 11.71
C PHE A 92 -22.50 5.35 11.27
N ALA A 93 -23.36 5.91 10.43
CA ALA A 93 -24.55 5.22 9.90
C ALA A 93 -24.19 4.08 8.92
N ASP A 94 -23.04 4.17 8.26
CA ASP A 94 -22.58 3.16 7.30
C ASP A 94 -21.81 2.01 7.96
N GLN A 95 -21.53 2.10 9.25
CA GLN A 95 -20.78 1.09 9.98
C GLN A 95 -21.70 -0.05 10.43
N ARG A 96 -21.26 -1.30 10.21
CA ARG A 96 -21.96 -2.46 10.74
C ARG A 96 -21.74 -2.56 12.26
N THR A 97 -22.81 -2.81 12.99
CA THR A 97 -22.79 -3.01 14.44
C THR A 97 -22.70 -4.50 14.85
N GLU A 98 -22.98 -5.41 13.93
CA GLU A 98 -22.95 -6.84 14.19
C GLU A 98 -21.53 -7.39 14.12
N THR A 99 -21.16 -8.20 15.12
CA THR A 99 -19.87 -8.89 15.17
C THR A 99 -20.02 -10.25 14.50
N GLU A 100 -19.32 -10.44 13.40
CA GLU A 100 -19.29 -11.70 12.65
C GLU A 100 -17.86 -12.25 12.65
N ILE A 101 -17.67 -13.52 12.93
CA ILE A 101 -16.37 -14.18 12.92
C ILE A 101 -15.98 -14.50 11.46
N LEU A 102 -14.73 -14.24 11.13
CA LEU A 102 -14.11 -14.67 9.88
C LEU A 102 -13.43 -16.02 10.10
N GLU A 103 -13.99 -17.07 9.54
CA GLU A 103 -13.34 -18.38 9.53
C GLU A 103 -12.14 -18.34 8.58
N THR A 104 -10.95 -18.49 9.16
CA THR A 104 -9.69 -18.38 8.41
C THR A 104 -9.21 -19.69 7.83
N GLY A 105 -9.74 -20.83 8.31
CA GLY A 105 -9.28 -22.17 7.99
C GLY A 105 -8.00 -22.58 8.75
N ILE A 106 -7.42 -21.67 9.52
CA ILE A 106 -6.22 -21.93 10.33
C ILE A 106 -6.68 -22.31 11.74
N LYS A 107 -6.62 -23.59 12.07
CA LYS A 107 -7.20 -24.15 13.30
C LYS A 107 -6.81 -23.41 14.57
N VAL A 108 -5.55 -23.02 14.71
CA VAL A 108 -5.07 -22.33 15.91
C VAL A 108 -5.64 -20.90 16.01
N VAL A 109 -5.83 -20.22 14.90
CA VAL A 109 -6.44 -18.91 14.85
C VAL A 109 -7.92 -19.00 15.18
N ASP A 110 -8.65 -19.85 14.47
CA ASP A 110 -10.11 -19.95 14.58
C ASP A 110 -10.54 -20.44 15.97
N LEU A 111 -9.71 -21.28 16.62
CA LEU A 111 -10.04 -21.87 17.93
C LEU A 111 -9.62 -20.98 19.10
N ILE A 112 -8.45 -20.33 19.03
CA ILE A 112 -7.86 -19.64 20.18
C ILE A 112 -8.03 -18.12 20.08
N CYS A 113 -7.92 -17.54 18.86
CA CYS A 113 -7.95 -16.11 18.62
C CYS A 113 -8.71 -15.78 17.33
N PRO A 114 -10.04 -16.05 17.28
CA PRO A 114 -10.81 -15.90 16.07
C PRO A 114 -10.79 -14.44 15.55
N PHE A 115 -10.72 -14.31 14.24
CA PHE A 115 -10.73 -13.00 13.59
C PHE A 115 -12.17 -12.51 13.40
N ILE A 116 -12.35 -11.21 13.54
CA ILE A 116 -13.64 -10.55 13.34
C ILE A 116 -13.65 -9.91 11.95
N LYS A 117 -14.71 -10.12 11.17
CA LYS A 117 -14.89 -9.45 9.88
C LYS A 117 -14.91 -7.92 10.07
N GLY A 118 -14.09 -7.23 9.29
CA GLY A 118 -13.89 -5.79 9.41
C GLY A 118 -12.97 -5.36 10.55
N GLY A 119 -12.41 -6.31 11.30
CA GLY A 119 -11.44 -6.05 12.36
C GLY A 119 -10.05 -5.71 11.84
N LYS A 120 -9.24 -5.13 12.71
CA LYS A 120 -7.79 -4.90 12.48
C LYS A 120 -7.03 -5.90 13.33
N ILE A 121 -6.18 -6.69 12.68
CA ILE A 121 -5.46 -7.79 13.33
C ILE A 121 -3.97 -7.57 13.14
N GLY A 122 -3.20 -7.64 14.22
CA GLY A 122 -1.75 -7.52 14.21
C GLY A 122 -1.08 -8.88 14.40
N LEU A 123 -0.20 -9.26 13.47
CA LEU A 123 0.66 -10.44 13.57
C LEU A 123 2.08 -10.00 13.86
N PHE A 124 2.51 -10.16 15.11
CA PHE A 124 3.83 -9.73 15.57
C PHE A 124 4.76 -10.94 15.72
N GLY A 125 6.02 -10.76 15.36
CA GLY A 125 7.03 -11.79 15.51
C GLY A 125 8.37 -11.37 14.89
N GLY A 126 9.45 -12.01 15.31
CA GLY A 126 10.78 -11.82 14.74
C GLY A 126 10.90 -12.28 13.29
N ALA A 127 12.11 -12.19 12.74
CA ALA A 127 12.38 -12.72 11.40
C ALA A 127 12.29 -14.27 11.40
N GLY A 128 11.82 -14.85 10.30
CA GLY A 128 11.79 -16.30 10.10
C GLY A 128 10.75 -17.09 10.90
N VAL A 129 9.77 -16.42 11.53
CA VAL A 129 8.73 -17.10 12.34
C VAL A 129 7.47 -17.49 11.54
N GLY A 130 7.51 -17.36 10.21
CA GLY A 130 6.43 -17.79 9.33
C GLY A 130 5.28 -16.81 9.15
N LYS A 131 5.46 -15.50 9.44
CA LYS A 131 4.43 -14.48 9.21
C LYS A 131 3.94 -14.44 7.77
N THR A 132 4.85 -14.47 6.81
CA THR A 132 4.53 -14.45 5.39
C THR A 132 3.72 -15.68 4.97
N VAL A 133 4.11 -16.87 5.44
CA VAL A 133 3.37 -18.11 5.19
C VAL A 133 1.94 -18.04 5.73
N LEU A 134 1.77 -17.48 6.93
CA LEU A 134 0.44 -17.28 7.52
C LEU A 134 -0.42 -16.32 6.68
N ILE A 135 0.16 -15.22 6.19
CA ILE A 135 -0.53 -14.27 5.32
C ILE A 135 -0.94 -14.91 3.99
N GLN A 136 -0.04 -15.68 3.38
CA GLN A 136 -0.31 -16.43 2.15
C GLN A 136 -1.48 -17.40 2.32
N GLU A 137 -1.48 -18.15 3.41
CA GLU A 137 -2.56 -19.09 3.73
C GLU A 137 -3.90 -18.37 3.94
N LEU A 138 -3.90 -17.22 4.61
CA LEU A 138 -5.09 -16.39 4.76
C LEU A 138 -5.61 -15.90 3.42
N ILE A 139 -4.75 -15.39 2.54
CA ILE A 139 -5.12 -14.94 1.20
C ILE A 139 -5.69 -16.11 0.38
N HIS A 140 -5.03 -17.27 0.45
CA HIS A 140 -5.48 -18.47 -0.25
C HIS A 140 -6.88 -18.88 0.19
N ASN A 141 -7.11 -18.99 1.50
CA ASN A 141 -8.39 -19.41 2.05
C ASN A 141 -9.51 -18.40 1.78
N ILE A 142 -9.23 -17.10 1.85
CA ILE A 142 -10.18 -16.06 1.48
C ILE A 142 -10.56 -16.14 0.00
N ALA A 143 -9.59 -16.38 -0.87
CA ALA A 143 -9.83 -16.47 -2.31
C ALA A 143 -10.61 -17.74 -2.71
N THR A 144 -10.31 -18.88 -2.08
CA THR A 144 -10.89 -20.19 -2.43
C THR A 144 -12.23 -20.43 -1.75
N GLU A 145 -12.29 -20.28 -0.43
CA GLU A 145 -13.46 -20.64 0.37
C GLU A 145 -14.51 -19.52 0.43
N HIS A 146 -14.07 -18.27 0.54
CA HIS A 146 -14.98 -17.13 0.66
C HIS A 146 -15.24 -16.41 -0.67
N GLY A 147 -14.53 -16.77 -1.74
CA GLY A 147 -14.64 -16.09 -3.05
C GLY A 147 -14.25 -14.61 -3.01
N GLY A 148 -13.53 -14.19 -1.99
CA GLY A 148 -13.14 -12.81 -1.73
C GLY A 148 -11.95 -12.35 -2.56
N TYR A 149 -11.72 -11.05 -2.53
CA TYR A 149 -10.54 -10.41 -3.11
C TYR A 149 -9.58 -9.99 -2.02
N SER A 150 -8.30 -10.02 -2.33
CA SER A 150 -7.24 -9.61 -1.40
C SER A 150 -6.42 -8.47 -1.99
N VAL A 151 -5.99 -7.57 -1.13
CA VAL A 151 -5.00 -6.55 -1.47
C VAL A 151 -3.82 -6.75 -0.54
N PHE A 152 -2.68 -7.09 -1.11
CA PHE A 152 -1.43 -7.20 -0.37
C PHE A 152 -0.62 -5.92 -0.52
N THR A 153 -0.18 -5.35 0.59
CA THR A 153 0.69 -4.17 0.59
C THR A 153 1.99 -4.51 1.31
N GLY A 154 3.10 -4.51 0.57
CA GLY A 154 4.44 -4.67 1.10
C GLY A 154 5.08 -3.32 1.37
N VAL A 155 5.30 -2.96 2.64
CA VAL A 155 5.99 -1.73 3.03
C VAL A 155 7.32 -2.08 3.65
N GLY A 156 8.42 -1.60 3.03
CA GLY A 156 9.77 -1.92 3.47
C GLY A 156 10.19 -3.36 3.22
N GLU A 157 9.52 -4.03 2.31
CA GLU A 157 9.91 -5.36 1.86
C GLU A 157 11.16 -5.29 0.98
N ARG A 158 11.97 -6.31 1.05
CA ARG A 158 13.08 -6.47 0.10
C ARG A 158 12.51 -6.85 -1.26
N THR A 159 13.03 -6.28 -2.32
CA THR A 159 12.61 -6.58 -3.70
C THR A 159 12.55 -8.08 -3.98
N ARG A 160 13.52 -8.85 -3.47
CA ARG A 160 13.56 -10.30 -3.61
C ARG A 160 12.37 -10.98 -2.92
N GLU A 161 12.06 -10.61 -1.67
CA GLU A 161 10.96 -11.21 -0.91
C GLU A 161 9.61 -10.92 -1.56
N GLY A 162 9.43 -9.69 -2.10
CA GLY A 162 8.23 -9.32 -2.85
C GLY A 162 8.08 -10.12 -4.15
N ASN A 163 9.19 -10.36 -4.85
CA ASN A 163 9.19 -11.16 -6.07
C ASN A 163 8.92 -12.65 -5.80
N ASP A 164 9.51 -13.21 -4.75
CA ASP A 164 9.27 -14.59 -4.32
C ASP A 164 7.79 -14.77 -3.97
N LEU A 165 7.20 -13.84 -3.22
CA LEU A 165 5.78 -13.84 -2.88
C LEU A 165 4.86 -13.79 -4.11
N TYR A 166 5.21 -12.98 -5.12
CA TYR A 166 4.44 -12.92 -6.36
C TYR A 166 4.42 -14.28 -7.08
N TYR A 167 5.57 -14.93 -7.20
CA TYR A 167 5.64 -16.24 -7.85
C TYR A 167 4.90 -17.32 -7.06
N GLU A 168 5.00 -17.33 -5.74
CA GLU A 168 4.27 -18.26 -4.89
C GLU A 168 2.75 -18.09 -5.02
N MET A 169 2.25 -16.84 -5.06
CA MET A 169 0.83 -16.57 -5.31
C MET A 169 0.37 -16.98 -6.71
N LYS A 170 1.26 -16.90 -7.68
CA LYS A 170 1.00 -17.35 -9.05
C LYS A 170 0.92 -18.88 -9.13
N GLU A 171 1.81 -19.59 -8.46
CA GLU A 171 1.82 -21.05 -8.38
C GLU A 171 0.61 -21.58 -7.62
N SER A 172 0.19 -20.92 -6.56
CA SER A 172 -1.01 -21.29 -5.79
C SER A 172 -2.32 -20.92 -6.49
N GLY A 173 -2.28 -20.20 -7.61
CA GLY A 173 -3.46 -19.84 -8.40
C GLY A 173 -4.36 -18.77 -7.78
N VAL A 174 -3.92 -18.05 -6.73
CA VAL A 174 -4.71 -17.00 -6.07
C VAL A 174 -4.40 -15.61 -6.57
N ILE A 175 -3.39 -15.47 -7.43
CA ILE A 175 -2.97 -14.18 -7.97
C ILE A 175 -4.10 -13.44 -8.68
N ASP A 176 -4.97 -14.13 -9.41
CA ASP A 176 -6.07 -13.55 -10.17
C ASP A 176 -7.15 -12.87 -9.29
N LYS A 177 -7.13 -13.13 -7.99
CA LYS A 177 -8.01 -12.52 -6.98
C LYS A 177 -7.26 -11.57 -6.05
N THR A 178 -5.98 -11.31 -6.32
CA THR A 178 -5.12 -10.52 -5.45
C THR A 178 -4.52 -9.34 -6.22
N THR A 179 -4.52 -8.17 -5.62
CA THR A 179 -3.77 -7.00 -6.09
C THR A 179 -2.60 -6.79 -5.15
N MET A 180 -1.41 -6.51 -5.70
CA MET A 180 -0.20 -6.29 -4.92
C MET A 180 0.30 -4.86 -5.09
N VAL A 181 0.65 -4.21 -3.97
CA VAL A 181 1.24 -2.86 -3.97
C VAL A 181 2.51 -2.90 -3.15
N PHE A 182 3.62 -2.45 -3.72
CA PHE A 182 4.91 -2.44 -3.04
C PHE A 182 5.47 -1.03 -2.88
N GLY A 183 5.84 -0.69 -1.63
CA GLY A 183 6.70 0.42 -1.27
C GLY A 183 8.05 -0.16 -0.85
N GLN A 184 9.06 -0.04 -1.71
CA GLN A 184 10.35 -0.69 -1.51
C GLN A 184 11.22 0.07 -0.49
N MET A 185 12.23 -0.61 0.08
CA MET A 185 13.13 -0.04 1.09
C MET A 185 13.94 1.15 0.58
N ASN A 186 14.17 1.25 -0.72
CA ASN A 186 14.87 2.38 -1.37
C ASN A 186 13.97 3.57 -1.67
N ASP A 187 12.65 3.44 -1.50
CA ASP A 187 11.75 4.58 -1.65
C ASP A 187 11.75 5.41 -0.35
N CYS A 188 11.76 6.74 -0.49
CA CYS A 188 11.79 7.68 0.64
C CYS A 188 10.63 7.50 1.63
N LEU A 189 9.55 6.87 1.22
CA LEU A 189 8.38 6.57 2.04
C LEU A 189 8.70 5.79 3.32
N LEU A 190 9.73 4.98 3.30
CA LEU A 190 10.14 4.20 4.46
C LEU A 190 10.69 5.07 5.60
N TYR A 191 11.34 6.18 5.25
CA TYR A 191 11.91 7.12 6.21
C TYR A 191 10.88 8.11 6.75
N THR A 192 9.74 8.24 6.09
CA THR A 192 8.67 9.15 6.47
C THR A 192 7.47 8.46 7.11
N SER A 193 7.39 7.13 7.03
CA SER A 193 6.37 6.35 7.74
C SER A 193 6.60 6.41 9.24
N PRO A 194 5.61 6.81 10.05
CA PRO A 194 5.75 6.83 11.51
C PRO A 194 6.02 5.42 12.01
N SER A 195 7.19 5.23 12.59
CA SER A 195 7.57 3.98 13.24
C SER A 195 7.24 4.04 14.72
N PRO A 196 6.88 2.93 15.38
CA PRO A 196 6.76 2.88 16.83
C PRO A 196 8.06 3.30 17.57
N ARG A 197 9.20 3.30 16.87
CA ARG A 197 10.49 3.78 17.41
C ARG A 197 10.62 5.29 17.39
N ASP A 198 9.86 5.99 16.56
CA ASP A 198 9.93 7.45 16.40
C ASP A 198 9.20 8.19 17.53
N VAL A 199 8.50 7.47 18.40
CA VAL A 199 7.76 8.03 19.55
C VAL A 199 8.70 8.56 20.64
N GLU A 200 9.97 8.20 20.63
CA GLU A 200 10.94 8.66 21.63
C GLU A 200 11.52 10.05 21.33
N GLU A 201 11.44 10.55 20.10
CA GLU A 201 11.97 11.87 19.73
C GLU A 201 10.97 13.02 19.93
N SER A 202 9.73 12.73 20.32
CA SER A 202 8.68 13.73 20.55
C SER A 202 8.45 14.07 22.04
N ARG A 203 9.45 13.87 22.89
CA ARG A 203 9.42 14.28 24.30
C ARG A 203 10.37 15.43 24.58
#